data_b81dbf49ee36e257dd9a1c4edcaac2fd
#
_entry.id   b81dbf49ee36e257dd9a1c4edcaac2fd
#
_cell.length_a   1.000
_cell.length_b   1.000
_cell.length_c   1.000
_cell.angle_alpha   90.00
_cell.angle_beta   90.00
_cell.angle_gamma   90.00
#
_symmetry.space_group_name_H-M   'P 1'
#
loop_
_entity.id
_entity.type
_entity.pdbx_description
1 polymer ?
#
loop_
_entity_poly.entity_id
_entity_poly.type
_entity_poly.pdbx_seq_one_letter_code
_entity_poly.pdbx_strand_id
1 'polypeptide(L)'
;MGKNPGRTFGLLWLAHGTSAVGSQISQVVIPLFAVQNLHFSAIQLGFLLSLEGLPTVLFGLFAGVLVDRMPRRRLLIACDIARFAILLLVPLLYWLDLLHAFSLYAVAFTVSSLSVFFDTAFWSYVPTVIEKSELSQGNSRLAMTQSVAETIGPSVAGSIMSLIGAPGAILLDALSYLWSFLLICFVRHESEKNTAAAVGERFFPALKKGLVFVLTNRLLVLIALGGVIWHIAYFALLPGLYLWLQKTVGASATQIGIVLSCLGIGAAVSAPLTPMLRRRMGPLPVLASMQLVSVISILAIPLAKSSALVDLAIAGGALAVMGGTSTIASIMQMTLRQEVTPEPLLGRMTSAIRLIVWGAMPVGALIGGALFGAMPNDKAFYVIGAVSVAATLLWGAALFWRPIDLAYSAD
;
A
#
# COMPACT_ATOMS: atom_id res chain seq x y z
N MET A 1 35.47 12.97 -16.53
CA MET A 1 34.89 11.63 -16.66
C MET A 1 33.38 11.77 -16.81
N GLY A 2 32.86 11.44 -17.99
CA GLY A 2 31.52 11.79 -18.44
C GLY A 2 30.39 11.25 -17.55
N LYS A 3 29.42 12.11 -17.31
CA LYS A 3 28.13 11.82 -16.73
C LYS A 3 27.42 10.82 -17.65
N ASN A 4 27.07 9.63 -17.17
CA ASN A 4 26.19 8.73 -17.88
C ASN A 4 24.87 8.63 -17.10
N PRO A 5 23.91 9.52 -17.38
CA PRO A 5 22.63 9.60 -16.64
C PRO A 5 21.87 8.28 -16.72
N GLY A 6 21.91 7.57 -17.83
CA GLY A 6 21.27 6.27 -17.98
C GLY A 6 21.84 5.19 -17.03
N ARG A 7 23.14 5.20 -16.75
CA ARG A 7 23.75 4.27 -15.77
C ARG A 7 23.33 4.62 -14.34
N THR A 8 23.28 5.90 -14.00
CA THR A 8 22.87 6.36 -12.66
C THR A 8 21.41 5.98 -12.38
N PHE A 9 20.52 6.23 -13.34
CA PHE A 9 19.12 5.81 -13.24
C PHE A 9 19.00 4.28 -13.17
N GLY A 10 19.75 3.54 -13.99
CA GLY A 10 19.74 2.07 -13.95
C GLY A 10 20.11 1.49 -12.58
N LEU A 11 21.10 2.07 -11.89
CA LEU A 11 21.45 1.68 -10.52
C LEU A 11 20.32 1.97 -9.52
N LEU A 12 19.69 3.14 -9.60
CA LEU A 12 18.56 3.49 -8.75
C LEU A 12 17.34 2.62 -9.03
N TRP A 13 17.06 2.34 -10.29
CA TRP A 13 15.95 1.47 -10.70
C TRP A 13 16.15 0.04 -10.19
N LEU A 14 17.37 -0.52 -10.31
CA LEU A 14 17.68 -1.83 -9.77
C LEU A 14 17.63 -1.85 -8.25
N ALA A 15 18.14 -0.82 -7.57
CA ALA A 15 18.10 -0.69 -6.12
C ALA A 15 16.63 -0.70 -5.63
N HIS A 16 15.78 0.16 -6.21
CA HIS A 16 14.38 0.23 -5.85
C HIS A 16 13.62 -1.06 -6.20
N GLY A 17 13.85 -1.62 -7.37
CA GLY A 17 13.17 -2.84 -7.81
C GLY A 17 13.48 -4.05 -6.93
N THR A 18 14.74 -4.26 -6.56
CA THR A 18 15.13 -5.35 -5.64
C THR A 18 14.54 -5.15 -4.24
N SER A 19 14.60 -3.93 -3.72
CA SER A 19 14.00 -3.58 -2.42
C SER A 19 12.47 -3.71 -2.45
N ALA A 20 11.79 -3.33 -3.55
CA ALA A 20 10.34 -3.50 -3.68
C ALA A 20 9.92 -4.97 -3.64
N VAL A 21 10.63 -5.85 -4.34
CA VAL A 21 10.37 -7.30 -4.29
C VAL A 21 10.62 -7.85 -2.90
N GLY A 22 11.74 -7.48 -2.25
CA GLY A 22 12.05 -7.86 -0.88
C GLY A 22 10.95 -7.44 0.10
N SER A 23 10.51 -6.19 0.02
CA SER A 23 9.43 -5.67 0.88
C SER A 23 8.12 -6.44 0.71
N GLN A 24 7.79 -6.91 -0.51
CA GLN A 24 6.62 -7.78 -0.71
C GLN A 24 6.78 -9.12 0.00
N ILE A 25 8.02 -9.65 0.12
CA ILE A 25 8.28 -10.86 0.90
C ILE A 25 7.93 -10.62 2.37
N SER A 26 8.46 -9.57 2.99
CA SER A 26 8.19 -9.27 4.41
C SER A 26 6.73 -8.95 4.67
N GLN A 27 6.02 -8.24 3.79
CA GLN A 27 4.60 -7.93 3.93
C GLN A 27 3.71 -9.18 4.02
N VAL A 28 4.09 -10.28 3.38
CA VAL A 28 3.36 -11.55 3.45
C VAL A 28 3.90 -12.44 4.56
N VAL A 29 5.23 -12.54 4.67
CA VAL A 29 5.88 -13.50 5.57
C VAL A 29 5.76 -13.08 7.03
N ILE A 30 5.88 -11.79 7.37
CA ILE A 30 5.80 -11.33 8.77
C ILE A 30 4.45 -11.66 9.41
N PRO A 31 3.28 -11.35 8.81
CA PRO A 31 1.99 -11.77 9.34
C PRO A 31 1.83 -13.30 9.46
N LEU A 32 2.25 -14.05 8.44
CA LEU A 32 2.20 -15.51 8.47
C LEU A 32 3.11 -16.09 9.55
N PHE A 33 4.32 -15.58 9.68
CA PHE A 33 5.27 -15.96 10.73
C PHE A 33 4.72 -15.68 12.13
N ALA A 34 4.09 -14.51 12.32
CA ALA A 34 3.46 -14.15 13.58
C ALA A 34 2.35 -15.15 13.97
N VAL A 35 1.55 -15.61 12.99
CA VAL A 35 0.49 -16.61 13.24
C VAL A 35 1.06 -18.01 13.44
N GLN A 36 2.05 -18.43 12.62
CA GLN A 36 2.58 -19.81 12.64
C GLN A 36 3.50 -20.07 13.83
N ASN A 37 4.45 -19.17 14.06
CA ASN A 37 5.54 -19.40 14.99
C ASN A 37 5.33 -18.72 16.35
N LEU A 38 4.69 -17.55 16.37
CA LEU A 38 4.42 -16.81 17.61
C LEU A 38 2.97 -16.96 18.09
N HIS A 39 2.15 -17.75 17.37
CA HIS A 39 0.76 -18.04 17.71
C HIS A 39 -0.12 -16.80 17.97
N PHE A 40 0.12 -15.73 17.20
CA PHE A 40 -0.63 -14.49 17.36
C PHE A 40 -2.14 -14.73 17.28
N SER A 41 -2.86 -14.09 18.19
CA SER A 41 -4.30 -13.91 18.11
C SER A 41 -4.67 -12.89 17.03
N ALA A 42 -5.95 -12.83 16.67
CA ALA A 42 -6.45 -11.85 15.72
C ALA A 42 -6.17 -10.41 16.17
N ILE A 43 -6.31 -10.12 17.47
CA ILE A 43 -6.04 -8.80 18.05
C ILE A 43 -4.57 -8.43 17.90
N GLN A 44 -3.66 -9.36 18.20
CA GLN A 44 -2.22 -9.14 18.06
C GLN A 44 -1.81 -8.92 16.61
N LEU A 45 -2.42 -9.69 15.69
CA LEU A 45 -2.16 -9.54 14.26
C LEU A 45 -2.73 -8.21 13.72
N GLY A 46 -3.93 -7.82 14.14
CA GLY A 46 -4.51 -6.52 13.81
C GLY A 46 -3.65 -5.36 14.31
N PHE A 47 -3.08 -5.49 15.51
CA PHE A 47 -2.15 -4.50 16.05
C PHE A 47 -0.85 -4.44 15.25
N LEU A 48 -0.27 -5.58 14.85
CA LEU A 48 0.91 -5.66 13.99
C LEU A 48 0.69 -4.91 12.67
N LEU A 49 -0.40 -5.24 11.96
CA LEU A 49 -0.75 -4.61 10.68
C LEU A 49 -1.07 -3.11 10.85
N SER A 50 -1.62 -2.70 11.98
CA SER A 50 -1.82 -1.27 12.28
C SER A 50 -0.51 -0.52 12.44
N LEU A 51 0.50 -1.15 13.06
CA LEU A 51 1.83 -0.57 13.23
C LEU A 51 2.59 -0.45 11.90
N GLU A 52 2.31 -1.29 10.91
CA GLU A 52 2.87 -1.15 9.57
C GLU A 52 2.29 0.07 8.81
N GLY A 53 1.00 0.37 9.01
CA GLY A 53 0.34 1.52 8.37
C GLY A 53 0.52 2.85 9.10
N LEU A 54 0.66 2.82 10.43
CA LEU A 54 0.72 4.00 11.28
C LEU A 54 1.84 5.00 10.92
N PRO A 55 3.07 4.57 10.56
CA PRO A 55 4.14 5.49 10.16
C PRO A 55 3.79 6.37 8.97
N THR A 56 3.01 5.88 8.01
CA THR A 56 2.57 6.68 6.88
C THR A 56 1.71 7.87 7.32
N VAL A 57 0.89 7.68 8.34
CA VAL A 57 0.05 8.74 8.92
C VAL A 57 0.90 9.72 9.74
N LEU A 58 1.77 9.18 10.60
CA LEU A 58 2.58 9.99 11.53
C LEU A 58 3.66 10.78 10.81
N PHE A 59 4.36 10.15 9.88
CA PHE A 59 5.56 10.71 9.27
C PHE A 59 5.35 11.16 7.82
N GLY A 60 4.35 10.62 7.11
CA GLY A 60 4.15 10.92 5.68
C GLY A 60 3.99 12.42 5.39
N LEU A 61 3.45 13.19 6.33
CA LEU A 61 3.31 14.64 6.23
C LEU A 61 4.63 15.39 6.47
N PHE A 62 5.47 14.88 7.39
CA PHE A 62 6.69 15.55 7.79
C PHE A 62 7.91 15.08 7.00
N ALA A 63 7.82 13.87 6.41
CA ALA A 63 8.92 13.28 5.66
C ALA A 63 9.42 14.21 4.55
N GLY A 64 8.52 14.86 3.81
CA GLY A 64 8.90 15.82 2.75
C GLY A 64 9.75 16.96 3.26
N VAL A 65 9.36 17.58 4.38
CA VAL A 65 10.12 18.70 4.97
C VAL A 65 11.50 18.27 5.45
N LEU A 66 11.61 17.07 6.02
CA LEU A 66 12.89 16.53 6.47
C LEU A 66 13.78 16.18 5.29
N VAL A 67 13.22 15.53 4.26
CA VAL A 67 13.92 15.13 3.04
C VAL A 67 14.49 16.35 2.31
N ASP A 68 13.76 17.47 2.25
CA ASP A 68 14.23 18.69 1.59
C ASP A 68 15.42 19.36 2.31
N ARG A 69 15.62 19.05 3.61
CA ARG A 69 16.73 19.56 4.42
C ARG A 69 17.96 18.67 4.41
N MET A 70 17.85 17.45 3.92
CA MET A 70 18.93 16.46 3.97
C MET A 70 19.43 16.12 2.57
N PRO A 71 20.71 15.77 2.40
CA PRO A 71 21.22 15.22 1.15
C PRO A 71 20.49 13.91 0.85
N ARG A 72 19.64 13.89 -0.19
CA ARG A 72 18.72 12.77 -0.52
C ARG A 72 19.44 11.44 -0.63
N ARG A 73 20.60 11.40 -1.32
CA ARG A 73 21.41 10.18 -1.43
C ARG A 73 21.86 9.64 -0.06
N ARG A 74 22.30 10.52 0.85
CA ARG A 74 22.72 10.10 2.20
C ARG A 74 21.55 9.55 3.01
N LEU A 75 20.38 10.16 2.86
CA LEU A 75 19.16 9.68 3.51
C LEU A 75 18.75 8.30 3.00
N LEU A 76 18.78 8.07 1.67
CA LEU A 76 18.52 6.74 1.08
C LEU A 76 19.47 5.68 1.64
N ILE A 77 20.76 5.97 1.68
CA ILE A 77 21.80 5.08 2.23
C ILE A 77 21.54 4.79 3.72
N ALA A 78 21.24 5.82 4.52
CA ALA A 78 20.95 5.67 5.93
C ALA A 78 19.68 4.83 6.20
N CYS A 79 18.62 5.05 5.41
CA CYS A 79 17.40 4.26 5.52
C CYS A 79 17.62 2.80 5.15
N ASP A 80 18.37 2.50 4.08
CA ASP A 80 18.60 1.12 3.65
C ASP A 80 19.43 0.35 4.68
N ILE A 81 20.54 0.92 5.18
CA ILE A 81 21.36 0.24 6.18
C ILE A 81 20.61 0.06 7.51
N ALA A 82 19.79 1.03 7.89
CA ALA A 82 18.96 0.93 9.09
C ALA A 82 17.86 -0.14 8.90
N ARG A 83 17.15 -0.18 7.77
CA ARG A 83 16.15 -1.23 7.47
C ARG A 83 16.78 -2.61 7.46
N PHE A 84 17.95 -2.77 6.82
CA PHE A 84 18.72 -4.00 6.87
C PHE A 84 19.01 -4.44 8.30
N ALA A 85 19.60 -3.57 9.11
CA ALA A 85 19.99 -3.89 10.47
C ALA A 85 18.80 -4.24 11.38
N ILE A 86 17.71 -3.49 11.28
CA ILE A 86 16.50 -3.70 12.07
C ILE A 86 15.76 -4.98 11.63
N LEU A 87 15.60 -5.20 10.32
CA LEU A 87 14.90 -6.39 9.85
C LEU A 87 15.69 -7.68 10.11
N LEU A 88 17.03 -7.62 10.08
CA LEU A 88 17.93 -8.71 10.44
C LEU A 88 17.72 -9.18 11.89
N LEU A 89 17.23 -8.30 12.78
CA LEU A 89 16.95 -8.70 14.18
C LEU A 89 15.88 -9.80 14.26
N VAL A 90 14.92 -9.86 13.33
CA VAL A 90 13.85 -10.88 13.37
C VAL A 90 14.41 -12.29 13.28
N PRO A 91 15.16 -12.68 12.22
CA PRO A 91 15.73 -14.03 12.16
C PRO A 91 16.76 -14.27 13.27
N LEU A 92 17.57 -13.27 13.65
CA LEU A 92 18.55 -13.42 14.73
C LEU A 92 17.89 -13.70 16.08
N LEU A 93 16.89 -12.93 16.48
CA LEU A 93 16.15 -13.12 17.72
C LEU A 93 15.38 -14.45 17.71
N TYR A 94 14.87 -14.87 16.56
CA TYR A 94 14.21 -16.15 16.42
C TYR A 94 15.16 -17.32 16.64
N TRP A 95 16.35 -17.32 16.03
CA TRP A 95 17.33 -18.39 16.20
C TRP A 95 17.96 -18.43 17.61
N LEU A 96 17.86 -17.31 18.36
CA LEU A 96 18.28 -17.24 19.75
C LEU A 96 17.14 -17.53 20.76
N ASP A 97 15.93 -17.88 20.26
CA ASP A 97 14.71 -18.07 21.08
C ASP A 97 14.31 -16.83 21.92
N LEU A 98 14.71 -15.63 21.45
CA LEU A 98 14.46 -14.35 22.12
C LEU A 98 13.40 -13.50 21.39
N LEU A 99 12.79 -14.02 20.32
CA LEU A 99 11.80 -13.27 19.57
C LEU A 99 10.44 -13.27 20.28
N HIS A 100 9.99 -12.09 20.66
CA HIS A 100 8.68 -11.87 21.30
C HIS A 100 7.80 -10.94 20.46
N ALA A 101 6.49 -10.90 20.77
CA ALA A 101 5.53 -10.05 20.09
C ALA A 101 5.98 -8.57 20.08
N PHE A 102 6.48 -8.06 21.19
CA PHE A 102 6.93 -6.67 21.29
C PHE A 102 8.10 -6.36 20.35
N SER A 103 9.09 -7.26 20.24
CA SER A 103 10.22 -7.06 19.31
C SER A 103 9.76 -7.04 17.85
N LEU A 104 8.80 -7.91 17.48
CA LEU A 104 8.23 -7.92 16.13
C LEU A 104 7.45 -6.62 15.84
N TYR A 105 6.68 -6.11 16.80
CA TYR A 105 5.99 -4.83 16.69
C TYR A 105 6.97 -3.66 16.50
N ALA A 106 8.03 -3.64 17.30
CA ALA A 106 9.07 -2.60 17.21
C ALA A 106 9.78 -2.62 15.86
N VAL A 107 10.12 -3.83 15.35
CA VAL A 107 10.72 -4.00 14.03
C VAL A 107 9.76 -3.53 12.94
N ALA A 108 8.51 -3.99 12.93
CA ALA A 108 7.52 -3.62 11.92
C ALA A 108 7.30 -2.10 11.85
N PHE A 109 7.10 -1.45 13.01
CA PHE A 109 6.93 0.00 13.08
C PHE A 109 8.18 0.76 12.60
N THR A 110 9.38 0.31 13.00
CA THR A 110 10.62 1.01 12.66
C THR A 110 10.97 0.86 11.19
N VAL A 111 10.85 -0.35 10.62
CA VAL A 111 11.09 -0.61 9.20
C VAL A 111 10.10 0.19 8.34
N SER A 112 8.80 0.19 8.69
CA SER A 112 7.78 0.98 7.97
C SER A 112 8.05 2.47 8.09
N SER A 113 8.50 2.96 9.26
CA SER A 113 8.89 4.37 9.43
C SER A 113 10.04 4.77 8.50
N LEU A 114 11.09 3.96 8.47
CA LEU A 114 12.25 4.18 7.59
C LEU A 114 11.85 4.10 6.11
N SER A 115 10.90 3.24 5.75
CA SER A 115 10.37 3.12 4.38
C SER A 115 9.64 4.38 3.95
N VAL A 116 8.86 5.04 4.82
CA VAL A 116 8.23 6.33 4.51
C VAL A 116 9.26 7.41 4.15
N PHE A 117 10.37 7.49 4.90
CA PHE A 117 11.45 8.45 4.60
C PHE A 117 12.20 8.07 3.32
N PHE A 118 12.49 6.77 3.13
CA PHE A 118 13.15 6.27 1.93
C PHE A 118 12.33 6.60 0.68
N ASP A 119 11.04 6.27 0.65
CA ASP A 119 10.17 6.49 -0.50
C ASP A 119 10.05 7.97 -0.82
N THR A 120 9.88 8.81 0.20
CA THR A 120 9.82 10.27 0.01
C THR A 120 11.13 10.81 -0.57
N ALA A 121 12.27 10.35 -0.08
CA ALA A 121 13.58 10.72 -0.60
C ALA A 121 13.81 10.20 -2.02
N PHE A 122 13.43 8.95 -2.29
CA PHE A 122 13.59 8.30 -3.59
C PHE A 122 12.83 9.03 -4.69
N TRP A 123 11.52 9.26 -4.49
CA TRP A 123 10.69 9.95 -5.48
C TRP A 123 11.10 11.41 -5.69
N SER A 124 11.71 12.06 -4.69
CA SER A 124 12.27 13.41 -4.86
C SER A 124 13.67 13.41 -5.49
N TYR A 125 14.40 12.29 -5.41
CA TYR A 125 15.75 12.16 -5.97
C TYR A 125 15.73 11.77 -7.46
N VAL A 126 14.82 10.90 -7.88
CA VAL A 126 14.68 10.43 -9.27
C VAL A 126 14.71 11.56 -10.31
N PRO A 127 13.92 12.66 -10.17
CA PRO A 127 13.94 13.74 -11.14
C PRO A 127 15.27 14.52 -11.23
N THR A 128 16.16 14.37 -10.26
CA THR A 128 17.48 15.05 -10.26
C THR A 128 18.54 14.27 -11.04
N VAL A 129 18.31 12.99 -11.30
CA VAL A 129 19.26 12.09 -11.96
C VAL A 129 18.84 11.67 -13.37
N ILE A 130 17.61 11.97 -13.79
CA ILE A 130 17.07 11.69 -15.13
C ILE A 130 16.91 13.01 -15.88
N GLU A 131 17.18 13.00 -17.18
CA GLU A 131 16.87 14.14 -18.04
C GLU A 131 15.37 14.37 -18.14
N LYS A 132 14.93 15.63 -18.24
CA LYS A 132 13.49 15.98 -18.30
C LYS A 132 12.75 15.26 -19.42
N SER A 133 13.41 15.04 -20.56
CA SER A 133 12.90 14.31 -21.72
C SER A 133 12.63 12.82 -21.44
N GLU A 134 13.38 12.21 -20.51
CA GLU A 134 13.30 10.79 -20.17
C GLU A 134 12.47 10.51 -18.91
N LEU A 135 12.03 11.54 -18.16
CA LEU A 135 11.28 11.41 -16.91
C LEU A 135 10.04 10.53 -17.04
N SER A 136 9.27 10.69 -18.11
CA SER A 136 8.06 9.90 -18.35
C SER A 136 8.40 8.42 -18.50
N GLN A 137 9.45 8.09 -19.25
CA GLN A 137 9.88 6.71 -19.44
C GLN A 137 10.47 6.11 -18.15
N GLY A 138 11.25 6.89 -17.40
CA GLY A 138 11.80 6.47 -16.11
C GLY A 138 10.71 6.17 -15.10
N ASN A 139 9.74 7.06 -14.94
CA ASN A 139 8.59 6.85 -14.05
C ASN A 139 7.75 5.65 -14.47
N SER A 140 7.57 5.44 -15.79
CA SER A 140 6.84 4.28 -16.31
C SER A 140 7.53 2.95 -15.95
N ARG A 141 8.88 2.89 -16.06
CA ARG A 141 9.66 1.71 -15.65
C ARG A 141 9.53 1.43 -14.15
N LEU A 142 9.62 2.48 -13.32
CA LEU A 142 9.46 2.35 -11.86
C LEU A 142 8.06 1.86 -11.50
N ALA A 143 7.02 2.46 -12.08
CA ALA A 143 5.63 2.07 -11.85
C ALA A 143 5.36 0.62 -12.29
N MET A 144 5.88 0.20 -13.45
CA MET A 144 5.77 -1.18 -13.94
C MET A 144 6.45 -2.16 -12.97
N THR A 145 7.67 -1.83 -12.50
CA THR A 145 8.40 -2.68 -11.54
C THR A 145 7.61 -2.83 -10.23
N GLN A 146 7.06 -1.74 -9.71
CA GLN A 146 6.22 -1.76 -8.52
C GLN A 146 4.97 -2.62 -8.72
N SER A 147 4.25 -2.45 -9.82
CA SER A 147 3.05 -3.25 -10.14
C SER A 147 3.34 -4.74 -10.29
N VAL A 148 4.48 -5.09 -10.90
CA VAL A 148 4.93 -6.49 -11.00
C VAL A 148 5.26 -7.04 -9.61
N ALA A 149 6.00 -6.29 -8.78
CA ALA A 149 6.33 -6.70 -7.43
C ALA A 149 5.05 -6.92 -6.58
N GLU A 150 4.08 -6.03 -6.63
CA GLU A 150 2.81 -6.15 -5.91
C GLU A 150 1.95 -7.33 -6.40
N THR A 151 2.00 -7.65 -7.70
CA THR A 151 1.19 -8.74 -8.27
C THR A 151 1.80 -10.11 -8.01
N ILE A 152 3.11 -10.28 -8.27
CA ILE A 152 3.78 -11.57 -8.18
C ILE A 152 4.42 -11.78 -6.80
N GLY A 153 4.75 -10.70 -6.12
CA GLY A 153 5.45 -10.72 -4.83
C GLY A 153 4.86 -11.66 -3.79
N PRO A 154 3.55 -11.65 -3.55
CA PRO A 154 2.94 -12.56 -2.56
C PRO A 154 3.15 -14.04 -2.90
N SER A 155 3.04 -14.43 -4.18
CA SER A 155 3.30 -15.83 -4.61
C SER A 155 4.76 -16.20 -4.41
N VAL A 156 5.69 -15.32 -4.76
CA VAL A 156 7.13 -15.50 -4.55
C VAL A 156 7.42 -15.62 -3.05
N ALA A 157 6.85 -14.73 -2.24
CA ALA A 157 6.99 -14.73 -0.78
C ALA A 157 6.54 -16.04 -0.14
N GLY A 158 5.35 -16.52 -0.49
CA GLY A 158 4.81 -17.78 -0.01
C GLY A 158 5.67 -18.99 -0.43
N SER A 159 6.16 -18.98 -1.67
CA SER A 159 7.03 -20.05 -2.19
C SER A 159 8.39 -20.05 -1.49
N ILE A 160 9.02 -18.90 -1.32
CA ILE A 160 10.28 -18.77 -0.58
C ILE A 160 10.10 -19.21 0.88
N MET A 161 9.02 -18.77 1.53
CA MET A 161 8.72 -19.17 2.91
C MET A 161 8.55 -20.69 3.03
N SER A 162 7.93 -21.35 2.04
CA SER A 162 7.79 -22.81 2.03
C SER A 162 9.12 -23.55 1.85
N LEU A 163 10.09 -22.95 1.14
CA LEU A 163 11.39 -23.58 0.83
C LEU A 163 12.41 -23.40 1.96
N ILE A 164 12.55 -22.20 2.51
CA ILE A 164 13.61 -21.85 3.47
C ILE A 164 13.09 -21.38 4.82
N GLY A 165 11.77 -21.48 5.03
CA GLY A 165 11.11 -21.02 6.25
C GLY A 165 10.95 -19.50 6.34
N ALA A 166 10.13 -19.06 7.30
CA ALA A 166 9.86 -17.64 7.48
C ALA A 166 11.11 -16.81 7.86
N PRO A 167 11.99 -17.24 8.79
CA PRO A 167 13.20 -16.49 9.12
C PRO A 167 14.14 -16.31 7.93
N GLY A 168 14.29 -17.37 7.09
CA GLY A 168 15.09 -17.31 5.87
C GLY A 168 14.49 -16.35 4.84
N ALA A 169 13.18 -16.33 4.67
CA ALA A 169 12.51 -15.41 3.77
C ALA A 169 12.66 -13.94 4.22
N ILE A 170 12.54 -13.65 5.53
CA ILE A 170 12.77 -12.31 6.09
C ILE A 170 14.24 -11.90 5.93
N LEU A 171 15.19 -12.84 6.07
CA LEU A 171 16.60 -12.58 5.82
C LEU A 171 16.85 -12.15 4.35
N LEU A 172 16.16 -12.77 3.39
CA LEU A 172 16.27 -12.37 1.98
C LEU A 172 15.79 -10.92 1.75
N ASP A 173 14.73 -10.49 2.41
CA ASP A 173 14.31 -9.08 2.34
C ASP A 173 15.35 -8.17 3.00
N ALA A 174 15.86 -8.52 4.17
CA ALA A 174 16.94 -7.76 4.80
C ALA A 174 18.14 -7.61 3.83
N LEU A 175 18.54 -8.70 3.17
CA LEU A 175 19.63 -8.66 2.16
C LEU A 175 19.27 -7.81 0.94
N SER A 176 17.98 -7.68 0.58
CA SER A 176 17.54 -6.78 -0.49
C SER A 176 17.82 -5.32 -0.17
N TYR A 177 17.64 -4.90 1.07
CA TYR A 177 18.02 -3.55 1.54
C TYR A 177 19.54 -3.34 1.53
N LEU A 178 20.31 -4.36 1.92
CA LEU A 178 21.77 -4.29 1.83
C LEU A 178 22.23 -4.16 0.38
N TRP A 179 21.60 -4.89 -0.53
CA TRP A 179 21.87 -4.79 -1.96
C TRP A 179 21.53 -3.41 -2.53
N SER A 180 20.35 -2.88 -2.17
CA SER A 180 19.93 -1.51 -2.51
C SER A 180 20.94 -0.47 -2.01
N PHE A 181 21.35 -0.57 -0.74
CA PHE A 181 22.41 0.26 -0.14
C PHE A 181 23.69 0.24 -0.99
N LEU A 182 24.18 -0.95 -1.35
CA LEU A 182 25.40 -1.08 -2.15
C LEU A 182 25.25 -0.41 -3.52
N LEU A 183 24.12 -0.63 -4.21
CA LEU A 183 23.86 0.00 -5.51
C LEU A 183 23.82 1.54 -5.41
N ILE A 184 23.16 2.09 -4.38
CA ILE A 184 23.09 3.53 -4.16
C ILE A 184 24.46 4.12 -3.80
N CYS A 185 25.34 3.38 -3.16
CA CYS A 185 26.72 3.79 -2.92
C CYS A 185 27.52 4.00 -4.23
N PHE A 186 27.20 3.26 -5.29
CA PHE A 186 27.83 3.44 -6.61
C PHE A 186 27.19 4.56 -7.43
N VAL A 187 26.04 5.10 -7.03
CA VAL A 187 25.45 6.29 -7.65
C VAL A 187 26.38 7.47 -7.35
N ARG A 188 27.02 8.04 -8.41
CA ARG A 188 27.86 9.20 -8.24
C ARG A 188 27.00 10.44 -7.96
N HIS A 189 27.30 11.07 -6.84
CA HIS A 189 26.59 12.27 -6.39
C HIS A 189 26.85 13.42 -7.39
N GLU A 190 25.79 13.90 -8.01
CA GLU A 190 25.81 15.22 -8.65
C GLU A 190 25.43 16.25 -7.60
N SER A 191 26.16 17.38 -7.63
CA SER A 191 25.93 18.51 -6.72
C SER A 191 24.44 18.83 -6.67
N GLU A 192 23.80 18.51 -5.54
CA GLU A 192 22.46 19.00 -5.25
C GLU A 192 22.55 20.53 -5.22
N LYS A 193 22.02 21.18 -6.24
CA LYS A 193 21.75 22.61 -6.13
C LYS A 193 20.82 22.72 -4.92
N ASN A 194 21.29 23.39 -3.88
CA ASN A 194 20.46 23.78 -2.74
C ASN A 194 19.20 24.46 -3.26
N THR A 195 18.15 23.74 -3.48
CA THR A 195 16.82 24.27 -3.75
C THR A 195 16.17 24.76 -2.45
N ALA A 196 16.99 25.11 -1.44
CA ALA A 196 16.58 25.79 -0.23
C ALA A 196 15.89 27.16 -0.48
N ALA A 197 15.86 27.61 -1.73
CA ALA A 197 15.20 28.87 -2.12
C ALA A 197 13.69 28.76 -2.41
N ALA A 198 13.09 27.56 -2.38
CA ALA A 198 11.65 27.37 -2.65
C ALA A 198 10.81 27.14 -1.39
N VAL A 199 11.30 27.52 -0.20
CA VAL A 199 10.51 27.47 1.05
C VAL A 199 9.67 28.74 1.17
N GLY A 200 8.75 28.96 0.22
CA GLY A 200 7.86 30.14 0.24
C GLY A 200 6.60 29.97 1.10
N GLU A 201 6.08 28.77 1.26
CA GLU A 201 4.92 28.52 2.14
C GLU A 201 5.26 27.57 3.28
N ARG A 202 4.86 27.93 4.49
CA ARG A 202 4.96 27.04 5.65
C ARG A 202 4.08 25.82 5.41
N PHE A 203 4.62 24.62 5.62
CA PHE A 203 3.96 23.32 5.36
C PHE A 203 2.53 23.23 5.93
N PHE A 204 2.33 23.59 7.20
CA PHE A 204 1.02 23.53 7.85
C PHE A 204 -0.05 24.42 7.20
N PRO A 205 0.24 25.68 6.81
CA PRO A 205 -0.70 26.48 6.03
C PRO A 205 -1.06 25.87 4.67
N ALA A 206 -0.08 25.28 3.97
CA ALA A 206 -0.34 24.63 2.68
C ALA A 206 -1.25 23.39 2.82
N LEU A 207 -0.98 22.53 3.83
CA LEU A 207 -1.82 21.39 4.16
C LEU A 207 -3.24 21.82 4.57
N LYS A 208 -3.36 22.85 5.43
CA LYS A 208 -4.66 23.42 5.85
C LYS A 208 -5.45 23.91 4.64
N LYS A 209 -4.82 24.62 3.69
CA LYS A 209 -5.45 25.04 2.44
C LYS A 209 -5.98 23.84 1.64
N GLY A 210 -5.19 22.78 1.49
CA GLY A 210 -5.60 21.54 0.83
C GLY A 210 -6.75 20.86 1.53
N LEU A 211 -6.69 20.74 2.86
CA LEU A 211 -7.75 20.13 3.68
C LEU A 211 -9.06 20.95 3.61
N VAL A 212 -8.98 22.27 3.73
CA VAL A 212 -10.15 23.15 3.59
C VAL A 212 -10.76 22.99 2.20
N PHE A 213 -9.94 22.99 1.13
CA PHE A 213 -10.42 22.79 -0.23
C PHE A 213 -11.14 21.44 -0.40
N VAL A 214 -10.59 20.35 0.14
CA VAL A 214 -11.23 19.04 0.10
C VAL A 214 -12.55 19.05 0.88
N LEU A 215 -12.57 19.60 2.09
CA LEU A 215 -13.75 19.59 2.97
C LEU A 215 -14.86 20.53 2.49
N THR A 216 -14.54 21.56 1.71
CA THR A 216 -15.53 22.48 1.12
C THR A 216 -16.09 21.99 -0.22
N ASN A 217 -15.40 21.06 -0.89
CA ASN A 217 -15.88 20.49 -2.14
C ASN A 217 -16.59 19.15 -1.89
N ARG A 218 -17.89 19.12 -2.14
CA ARG A 218 -18.74 17.94 -1.89
C ARG A 218 -18.27 16.69 -2.60
N LEU A 219 -17.83 16.78 -3.87
CA LEU A 219 -17.34 15.63 -4.62
C LEU A 219 -16.04 15.07 -4.00
N LEU A 220 -15.11 15.95 -3.63
CA LEU A 220 -13.86 15.53 -3.00
C LEU A 220 -14.09 14.88 -1.63
N VAL A 221 -15.03 15.38 -0.83
CA VAL A 221 -15.43 14.75 0.43
C VAL A 221 -16.00 13.35 0.17
N LEU A 222 -16.90 13.20 -0.80
CA LEU A 222 -17.49 11.89 -1.13
C LEU A 222 -16.43 10.92 -1.66
N ILE A 223 -15.50 11.36 -2.51
CA ILE A 223 -14.39 10.54 -2.98
C ILE A 223 -13.49 10.11 -1.80
N ALA A 224 -13.16 11.02 -0.90
CA ALA A 224 -12.36 10.70 0.29
C ALA A 224 -13.09 9.69 1.19
N LEU A 225 -14.38 9.87 1.45
CA LEU A 225 -15.21 8.93 2.24
C LEU A 225 -15.29 7.56 1.59
N GLY A 226 -15.48 7.47 0.26
CA GLY A 226 -15.42 6.21 -0.46
C GLY A 226 -14.08 5.50 -0.27
N GLY A 227 -12.97 6.24 -0.37
CA GLY A 227 -11.64 5.71 -0.09
C GLY A 227 -11.48 5.21 1.35
N VAL A 228 -11.98 5.96 2.35
CA VAL A 228 -11.96 5.56 3.76
C VAL A 228 -12.73 4.26 3.99
N ILE A 229 -13.96 4.16 3.47
CA ILE A 229 -14.80 2.96 3.58
C ILE A 229 -14.05 1.74 3.03
N TRP A 230 -13.45 1.86 1.85
CA TRP A 230 -12.71 0.76 1.24
C TRP A 230 -11.47 0.37 2.03
N HIS A 231 -10.67 1.35 2.49
CA HIS A 231 -9.46 1.06 3.26
C HIS A 231 -9.78 0.42 4.62
N ILE A 232 -10.82 0.91 5.32
CA ILE A 232 -11.27 0.25 6.56
C ILE A 232 -11.68 -1.20 6.27
N ALA A 233 -12.49 -1.44 5.23
CA ALA A 233 -12.95 -2.78 4.87
C ALA A 233 -11.79 -3.72 4.53
N TYR A 234 -10.86 -3.27 3.68
CA TYR A 234 -9.71 -4.07 3.26
C TYR A 234 -8.76 -4.37 4.41
N PHE A 235 -8.37 -3.36 5.20
CA PHE A 235 -7.46 -3.57 6.32
C PHE A 235 -8.11 -4.29 7.49
N ALA A 236 -9.44 -4.19 7.69
CA ALA A 236 -10.16 -5.02 8.65
C ALA A 236 -10.23 -6.49 8.21
N LEU A 237 -10.25 -6.76 6.92
CA LEU A 237 -10.21 -8.10 6.36
C LEU A 237 -8.90 -8.84 6.66
N LEU A 238 -7.74 -8.16 6.58
CA LEU A 238 -6.42 -8.78 6.55
C LEU A 238 -6.10 -9.68 7.76
N PRO A 239 -6.31 -9.27 9.03
CA PRO A 239 -6.02 -10.14 10.17
C PRO A 239 -6.76 -11.48 10.10
N GLY A 240 -8.04 -11.41 9.72
CA GLY A 240 -8.86 -12.61 9.55
C GLY A 240 -8.46 -13.44 8.33
N LEU A 241 -8.08 -12.81 7.24
CA LEU A 241 -7.69 -13.51 6.02
C LEU A 241 -6.47 -14.41 6.25
N TYR A 242 -5.40 -13.90 6.90
CA TYR A 242 -4.24 -14.70 7.25
C TYR A 242 -4.60 -15.86 8.19
N LEU A 243 -5.39 -15.60 9.24
CA LEU A 243 -5.82 -16.63 10.19
C LEU A 243 -6.72 -17.67 9.53
N TRP A 244 -7.65 -17.24 8.67
CA TRP A 244 -8.59 -18.11 7.98
C TRP A 244 -7.88 -19.04 7.00
N LEU A 245 -7.06 -18.50 6.12
CA LEU A 245 -6.33 -19.28 5.13
C LEU A 245 -5.39 -20.30 5.79
N GLN A 246 -4.78 -19.93 6.91
CA GLN A 246 -3.83 -20.81 7.59
C GLN A 246 -4.50 -21.82 8.52
N LYS A 247 -5.41 -21.37 9.42
CA LYS A 247 -5.96 -22.23 10.48
C LYS A 247 -7.23 -22.96 10.05
N THR A 248 -8.09 -22.34 9.24
CA THR A 248 -9.38 -22.92 8.83
C THR A 248 -9.25 -23.67 7.52
N VAL A 249 -8.67 -23.03 6.51
CA VAL A 249 -8.46 -23.63 5.19
C VAL A 249 -7.30 -24.64 5.21
N GLY A 250 -6.31 -24.45 6.09
CA GLY A 250 -5.11 -25.29 6.16
C GLY A 250 -4.19 -25.11 4.96
N ALA A 251 -4.21 -23.93 4.34
CA ALA A 251 -3.40 -23.62 3.16
C ALA A 251 -1.93 -23.50 3.52
N SER A 252 -1.05 -24.03 2.66
CA SER A 252 0.40 -23.84 2.75
C SER A 252 0.78 -22.38 2.48
N ALA A 253 1.98 -21.96 2.88
CA ALA A 253 2.46 -20.59 2.61
C ALA A 253 2.45 -20.25 1.12
N THR A 254 2.82 -21.20 0.25
CA THR A 254 2.73 -21.05 -1.22
C THR A 254 1.29 -20.81 -1.68
N GLN A 255 0.33 -21.61 -1.19
CA GLN A 255 -1.09 -21.45 -1.55
C GLN A 255 -1.62 -20.10 -1.08
N ILE A 256 -1.29 -19.67 0.14
CA ILE A 256 -1.65 -18.34 0.65
C ILE A 256 -1.07 -17.24 -0.23
N GLY A 257 0.21 -17.34 -0.59
CA GLY A 257 0.85 -16.39 -1.49
C GLY A 257 0.15 -16.29 -2.86
N ILE A 258 -0.24 -17.42 -3.45
CA ILE A 258 -1.00 -17.47 -4.71
C ILE A 258 -2.36 -16.80 -4.55
N VAL A 259 -3.10 -17.10 -3.49
CA VAL A 259 -4.40 -16.48 -3.20
C VAL A 259 -4.27 -14.96 -3.04
N LEU A 260 -3.27 -14.49 -2.32
CA LEU A 260 -3.02 -13.05 -2.17
C LEU A 260 -2.61 -12.37 -3.49
N SER A 261 -1.84 -13.05 -4.34
CA SER A 261 -1.47 -12.54 -5.67
C SER A 261 -2.65 -12.35 -6.60
N CYS A 262 -3.76 -13.05 -6.38
CA CYS A 262 -4.98 -12.87 -7.19
C CYS A 262 -5.53 -11.44 -7.12
N LEU A 263 -5.32 -10.73 -5.99
CA LEU A 263 -5.67 -9.30 -5.87
C LEU A 263 -4.94 -8.45 -6.93
N GLY A 264 -3.63 -8.62 -7.04
CA GLY A 264 -2.81 -7.91 -8.03
C GLY A 264 -3.12 -8.32 -9.47
N ILE A 265 -3.37 -9.62 -9.72
CA ILE A 265 -3.78 -10.12 -11.04
C ILE A 265 -5.11 -9.48 -11.46
N GLY A 266 -6.10 -9.45 -10.56
CA GLY A 266 -7.37 -8.77 -10.79
C GLY A 266 -7.19 -7.29 -11.14
N ALA A 267 -6.34 -6.59 -10.40
CA ALA A 267 -5.97 -5.19 -10.65
C ALA A 267 -5.37 -4.99 -12.05
N ALA A 268 -4.38 -5.80 -12.41
CA ALA A 268 -3.70 -5.70 -13.70
C ALA A 268 -4.63 -5.97 -14.91
N VAL A 269 -5.50 -6.99 -14.79
CA VAL A 269 -6.44 -7.37 -15.86
C VAL A 269 -7.54 -6.32 -16.04
N SER A 270 -7.98 -5.69 -14.96
CA SER A 270 -9.14 -4.78 -15.00
C SER A 270 -8.78 -3.33 -15.35
N ALA A 271 -7.57 -2.88 -15.07
CA ALA A 271 -7.16 -1.50 -15.33
C ALA A 271 -7.44 -1.03 -16.78
N PRO A 272 -7.14 -1.81 -17.83
CA PRO A 272 -7.44 -1.44 -19.22
C PRO A 272 -8.93 -1.31 -19.54
N LEU A 273 -9.81 -1.90 -18.72
CA LEU A 273 -11.28 -1.84 -18.94
C LEU A 273 -11.87 -0.49 -18.47
N THR A 274 -11.15 0.27 -17.67
CA THR A 274 -11.63 1.52 -17.08
C THR A 274 -12.14 2.54 -18.09
N PRO A 275 -11.43 2.85 -19.20
CA PRO A 275 -11.94 3.82 -20.19
C PRO A 275 -13.23 3.36 -20.86
N MET A 276 -13.36 2.06 -21.14
CA MET A 276 -14.57 1.49 -21.74
C MET A 276 -15.77 1.62 -20.81
N LEU A 277 -15.60 1.26 -19.53
CA LEU A 277 -16.66 1.37 -18.52
C LEU A 277 -17.08 2.83 -18.31
N ARG A 278 -16.11 3.75 -18.22
CA ARG A 278 -16.39 5.19 -18.11
C ARG A 278 -17.22 5.71 -19.28
N ARG A 279 -16.91 5.29 -20.53
CA ARG A 279 -17.66 5.71 -21.71
C ARG A 279 -19.09 5.17 -21.72
N ARG A 280 -19.32 3.95 -21.21
CA ARG A 280 -20.65 3.31 -21.23
C ARG A 280 -21.57 3.74 -20.10
N MET A 281 -21.02 3.93 -18.90
CA MET A 281 -21.81 4.16 -17.68
C MET A 281 -21.65 5.57 -17.13
N GLY A 282 -20.60 6.30 -17.52
CA GLY A 282 -20.21 7.55 -16.88
C GLY A 282 -19.36 7.34 -15.63
N PRO A 283 -18.68 8.42 -15.12
CA PRO A 283 -17.68 8.29 -14.07
C PRO A 283 -18.25 7.91 -12.70
N LEU A 284 -19.36 8.54 -12.26
CA LEU A 284 -19.93 8.29 -10.94
C LEU A 284 -20.59 6.91 -10.79
N PRO A 285 -21.39 6.40 -11.77
CA PRO A 285 -21.89 5.03 -11.71
C PRO A 285 -20.80 3.97 -11.72
N VAL A 286 -19.72 4.16 -12.51
CA VAL A 286 -18.56 3.24 -12.48
C VAL A 286 -17.92 3.25 -11.10
N LEU A 287 -17.66 4.43 -10.55
CA LEU A 287 -17.07 4.54 -9.22
C LEU A 287 -17.91 3.80 -8.16
N ALA A 288 -19.24 4.07 -8.13
CA ALA A 288 -20.13 3.49 -7.13
C ALA A 288 -20.30 1.97 -7.29
N SER A 289 -20.52 1.49 -8.53
CA SER A 289 -20.73 0.06 -8.79
C SER A 289 -19.46 -0.74 -8.53
N MET A 290 -18.29 -0.26 -8.97
CA MET A 290 -17.03 -0.99 -8.77
C MET A 290 -16.65 -1.05 -7.29
N GLN A 291 -16.85 0.02 -6.54
CA GLN A 291 -16.62 0.00 -5.09
C GLN A 291 -17.57 -0.95 -4.37
N LEU A 292 -18.86 -0.99 -4.77
CA LEU A 292 -19.83 -1.91 -4.20
C LEU A 292 -19.45 -3.37 -4.48
N VAL A 293 -19.11 -3.71 -5.72
CA VAL A 293 -18.68 -5.07 -6.09
C VAL A 293 -17.42 -5.46 -5.31
N SER A 294 -16.48 -4.53 -5.12
CA SER A 294 -15.25 -4.76 -4.35
C SER A 294 -15.54 -5.19 -2.91
N VAL A 295 -16.46 -4.52 -2.21
CA VAL A 295 -16.77 -4.89 -0.81
C VAL A 295 -17.70 -6.10 -0.70
N ILE A 296 -18.56 -6.36 -1.70
CA ILE A 296 -19.37 -7.57 -1.76
C ILE A 296 -18.49 -8.83 -1.86
N SER A 297 -17.38 -8.75 -2.58
CA SER A 297 -16.49 -9.90 -2.75
C SER A 297 -15.94 -10.44 -1.42
N ILE A 298 -15.89 -9.64 -0.35
CA ILE A 298 -15.50 -10.06 1.00
C ILE A 298 -16.38 -11.22 1.50
N LEU A 299 -17.68 -11.20 1.16
CA LEU A 299 -18.66 -12.19 1.61
C LEU A 299 -18.41 -13.59 1.01
N ALA A 300 -17.64 -13.69 -0.06
CA ALA A 300 -17.31 -14.96 -0.68
C ALA A 300 -16.10 -15.66 -0.01
N ILE A 301 -15.24 -14.93 0.69
CA ILE A 301 -14.01 -15.50 1.29
C ILE A 301 -14.31 -16.63 2.30
N PRO A 302 -15.26 -16.50 3.24
CA PRO A 302 -15.54 -17.56 4.22
C PRO A 302 -16.20 -18.81 3.63
N LEU A 303 -16.54 -18.83 2.33
CA LEU A 303 -17.00 -20.02 1.64
C LEU A 303 -15.87 -21.02 1.39
N ALA A 304 -14.61 -20.57 1.33
CA ALA A 304 -13.43 -21.41 1.25
C ALA A 304 -13.16 -22.06 2.62
N LYS A 305 -13.30 -23.38 2.75
CA LYS A 305 -13.20 -24.09 4.03
C LYS A 305 -12.08 -25.13 4.07
N SER A 306 -11.46 -25.42 2.94
CA SER A 306 -10.39 -26.43 2.81
C SER A 306 -9.29 -25.95 1.87
N SER A 307 -8.16 -26.66 1.87
CA SER A 307 -7.08 -26.42 0.92
C SER A 307 -7.31 -27.03 -0.47
N ALA A 308 -8.52 -27.51 -0.75
CA ALA A 308 -8.91 -28.00 -2.07
C ALA A 308 -8.83 -26.85 -3.10
N LEU A 309 -8.49 -27.20 -4.35
CA LEU A 309 -8.31 -26.22 -5.41
C LEU A 309 -9.54 -25.32 -5.63
N VAL A 310 -10.74 -25.89 -5.47
CA VAL A 310 -12.01 -25.15 -5.60
C VAL A 310 -12.14 -24.08 -4.53
N ASP A 311 -11.84 -24.41 -3.26
CA ASP A 311 -11.93 -23.49 -2.14
C ASP A 311 -10.87 -22.38 -2.27
N LEU A 312 -9.65 -22.73 -2.64
CA LEU A 312 -8.60 -21.75 -2.93
C LEU A 312 -8.96 -20.84 -4.13
N ALA A 313 -9.63 -21.40 -5.15
CA ALA A 313 -10.12 -20.63 -6.29
C ALA A 313 -11.26 -19.67 -5.88
N ILE A 314 -12.12 -20.04 -4.93
CA ILE A 314 -13.15 -19.15 -4.37
C ILE A 314 -12.48 -17.95 -3.65
N ALA A 315 -11.54 -18.22 -2.74
CA ALA A 315 -10.83 -17.15 -2.02
C ALA A 315 -10.01 -16.26 -2.97
N GLY A 316 -9.24 -16.86 -3.88
CA GLY A 316 -8.46 -16.15 -4.88
C GLY A 316 -9.34 -15.36 -5.85
N GLY A 317 -10.47 -15.94 -6.30
CA GLY A 317 -11.45 -15.27 -7.14
C GLY A 317 -12.08 -14.05 -6.47
N ALA A 318 -12.43 -14.17 -5.19
CA ALA A 318 -12.94 -13.05 -4.39
C ALA A 318 -11.92 -11.90 -4.31
N LEU A 319 -10.64 -12.22 -4.06
CA LEU A 319 -9.56 -11.23 -4.05
C LEU A 319 -9.29 -10.66 -5.44
N ALA A 320 -9.37 -11.46 -6.52
CA ALA A 320 -9.21 -10.96 -7.89
C ALA A 320 -10.32 -9.96 -8.26
N VAL A 321 -11.58 -10.27 -7.92
CA VAL A 321 -12.71 -9.35 -8.10
C VAL A 321 -12.51 -8.08 -7.27
N MET A 322 -12.09 -8.21 -6.00
CA MET A 322 -11.79 -7.08 -5.12
C MET A 322 -10.69 -6.19 -5.72
N GLY A 323 -9.56 -6.76 -6.11
CA GLY A 323 -8.43 -6.02 -6.68
C GLY A 323 -8.79 -5.35 -8.01
N GLY A 324 -9.51 -6.07 -8.87
CA GLY A 324 -9.93 -5.54 -10.16
C GLY A 324 -10.88 -4.35 -10.04
N THR A 325 -11.92 -4.50 -9.26
CA THR A 325 -12.95 -3.45 -9.09
C THR A 325 -12.43 -2.27 -8.29
N SER A 326 -11.61 -2.49 -7.26
CA SER A 326 -10.97 -1.40 -6.51
C SER A 326 -9.99 -0.59 -7.37
N THR A 327 -9.28 -1.23 -8.30
CA THR A 327 -8.39 -0.53 -9.23
C THR A 327 -9.16 0.37 -10.18
N ILE A 328 -10.27 -0.12 -10.77
CA ILE A 328 -11.14 0.72 -11.61
C ILE A 328 -11.69 1.91 -10.79
N ALA A 329 -12.17 1.66 -9.57
CA ALA A 329 -12.67 2.71 -8.69
C ALA A 329 -11.56 3.73 -8.34
N SER A 330 -10.34 3.28 -8.06
CA SER A 330 -9.19 4.14 -7.75
C SER A 330 -8.81 5.04 -8.93
N ILE A 331 -8.77 4.50 -10.16
CA ILE A 331 -8.52 5.28 -11.37
C ILE A 331 -9.62 6.33 -11.56
N MET A 332 -10.89 5.97 -11.35
CA MET A 332 -12.00 6.94 -11.42
C MET A 332 -11.88 8.04 -10.35
N GLN A 333 -11.57 7.67 -9.12
CA GLN A 333 -11.33 8.63 -8.04
C GLN A 333 -10.20 9.60 -8.39
N MET A 334 -9.08 9.09 -8.92
CA MET A 334 -7.94 9.91 -9.31
C MET A 334 -8.31 10.89 -10.43
N THR A 335 -8.99 10.39 -11.46
CA THR A 335 -9.42 11.20 -12.61
C THR A 335 -10.38 12.31 -12.18
N LEU A 336 -11.45 11.96 -11.44
CA LEU A 336 -12.42 12.93 -10.95
C LEU A 336 -11.78 14.02 -10.07
N ARG A 337 -10.85 13.64 -9.19
CA ARG A 337 -10.09 14.60 -8.37
C ARG A 337 -9.30 15.59 -9.22
N GLN A 338 -8.66 15.11 -10.28
CA GLN A 338 -7.87 15.95 -11.19
C GLN A 338 -8.75 16.87 -12.03
N GLU A 339 -9.94 16.41 -12.44
CA GLU A 339 -10.90 17.19 -13.24
C GLU A 339 -11.49 18.38 -12.47
N VAL A 340 -11.69 18.24 -11.15
CA VAL A 340 -12.35 19.29 -10.32
C VAL A 340 -11.37 20.14 -9.52
N THR A 341 -10.06 19.89 -9.63
CA THR A 341 -9.06 20.59 -8.82
C THR A 341 -8.22 21.50 -9.69
N PRO A 342 -8.14 22.83 -9.41
CA PRO A 342 -7.24 23.75 -10.09
C PRO A 342 -5.78 23.31 -9.96
N GLU A 343 -4.97 23.51 -11.02
CA GLU A 343 -3.56 23.12 -11.06
C GLU A 343 -2.75 23.54 -9.81
N PRO A 344 -2.86 24.79 -9.28
CA PRO A 344 -2.10 25.22 -8.11
C PRO A 344 -2.46 24.47 -6.82
N LEU A 345 -3.63 23.80 -6.76
CA LEU A 345 -4.14 23.08 -5.60
C LEU A 345 -3.97 21.56 -5.71
N LEU A 346 -3.63 21.00 -6.88
CA LEU A 346 -3.52 19.54 -7.12
C LEU A 346 -2.63 18.83 -6.09
N GLY A 347 -1.44 19.36 -5.83
CA GLY A 347 -0.52 18.77 -4.85
C GLY A 347 -1.06 18.82 -3.41
N ARG A 348 -1.68 19.95 -3.02
CA ARG A 348 -2.24 20.13 -1.67
C ARG A 348 -3.47 19.27 -1.46
N MET A 349 -4.35 19.18 -2.45
CA MET A 349 -5.53 18.30 -2.45
C MET A 349 -5.10 16.83 -2.37
N THR A 350 -4.14 16.41 -3.17
CA THR A 350 -3.63 15.03 -3.18
C THR A 350 -3.06 14.64 -1.81
N SER A 351 -2.27 15.52 -1.19
CA SER A 351 -1.71 15.29 0.16
C SER A 351 -2.79 15.19 1.22
N ALA A 352 -3.82 16.06 1.16
CA ALA A 352 -4.95 16.06 2.09
C ALA A 352 -5.78 14.76 1.97
N ILE A 353 -6.14 14.36 0.75
CA ILE A 353 -6.89 13.10 0.52
C ILE A 353 -6.06 11.89 0.93
N ARG A 354 -4.76 11.88 0.61
CA ARG A 354 -3.86 10.78 1.01
C ARG A 354 -3.85 10.61 2.54
N LEU A 355 -3.76 11.72 3.28
CA LEU A 355 -3.81 11.69 4.75
C LEU A 355 -5.12 11.08 5.26
N ILE A 356 -6.25 11.52 4.73
CA ILE A 356 -7.59 11.05 5.14
C ILE A 356 -7.75 9.56 4.84
N VAL A 357 -7.43 9.16 3.61
CA VAL A 357 -7.68 7.79 3.11
C VAL A 357 -6.71 6.79 3.72
N TRP A 358 -5.43 7.10 3.75
CA TRP A 358 -4.42 6.20 4.32
C TRP A 358 -4.45 6.16 5.85
N GLY A 359 -4.93 7.23 6.47
CA GLY A 359 -5.22 7.25 7.91
C GLY A 359 -6.26 6.22 8.37
N ALA A 360 -7.06 5.71 7.44
CA ALA A 360 -8.03 4.66 7.70
C ALA A 360 -7.41 3.25 7.82
N MET A 361 -6.19 3.03 7.29
CA MET A 361 -5.53 1.71 7.28
C MET A 361 -5.30 1.14 8.70
N PRO A 362 -4.61 1.85 9.62
CA PRO A 362 -4.38 1.33 10.97
C PRO A 362 -5.71 1.10 11.72
N VAL A 363 -6.69 1.98 11.51
CA VAL A 363 -8.01 1.87 12.12
C VAL A 363 -8.72 0.59 11.63
N GLY A 364 -8.70 0.34 10.33
CA GLY A 364 -9.24 -0.89 9.74
C GLY A 364 -8.61 -2.15 10.34
N ALA A 365 -7.27 -2.21 10.40
CA ALA A 365 -6.55 -3.35 10.95
C ALA A 365 -6.92 -3.62 12.43
N LEU A 366 -7.05 -2.57 13.26
CA LEU A 366 -7.48 -2.70 14.66
C LEU A 366 -8.92 -3.18 14.77
N ILE A 367 -9.85 -2.64 13.97
CA ILE A 367 -11.25 -3.08 13.92
C ILE A 367 -11.31 -4.55 13.53
N GLY A 368 -10.57 -4.97 12.49
CA GLY A 368 -10.50 -6.36 12.07
C GLY A 368 -9.97 -7.26 13.16
N GLY A 369 -8.83 -6.91 13.77
CA GLY A 369 -8.27 -7.65 14.89
C GLY A 369 -9.26 -7.85 16.03
N ALA A 370 -10.00 -6.80 16.40
CA ALA A 370 -11.02 -6.85 17.45
C ALA A 370 -12.21 -7.74 17.05
N LEU A 371 -12.74 -7.62 15.83
CA LEU A 371 -13.87 -8.42 15.35
C LEU A 371 -13.53 -9.91 15.28
N PHE A 372 -12.39 -10.28 14.67
CA PHE A 372 -11.93 -11.66 14.58
C PHE A 372 -11.48 -12.23 15.95
N GLY A 373 -11.17 -11.37 16.92
CA GLY A 373 -10.92 -11.77 18.29
C GLY A 373 -12.17 -11.99 19.14
N ALA A 374 -13.28 -11.32 18.80
CA ALA A 374 -14.51 -11.32 19.57
C ALA A 374 -15.54 -12.36 19.09
N MET A 375 -15.45 -12.85 17.85
CA MET A 375 -16.44 -13.76 17.26
C MET A 375 -15.80 -14.80 16.34
N PRO A 376 -16.50 -15.89 15.96
CA PRO A 376 -16.03 -16.86 14.97
C PRO A 376 -15.63 -16.17 13.65
N ASN A 377 -14.54 -16.65 13.05
CA ASN A 377 -13.93 -16.00 11.88
C ASN A 377 -14.90 -15.82 10.71
N ASP A 378 -15.72 -16.83 10.41
CA ASP A 378 -16.73 -16.78 9.36
C ASP A 378 -17.74 -15.64 9.60
N LYS A 379 -18.22 -15.50 10.83
CA LYS A 379 -19.14 -14.42 11.22
C LYS A 379 -18.49 -13.04 11.11
N ALA A 380 -17.21 -12.93 11.49
CA ALA A 380 -16.49 -11.67 11.37
C ALA A 380 -16.36 -11.20 9.90
N PHE A 381 -16.10 -12.13 8.95
CA PHE A 381 -16.12 -11.81 7.52
C PHE A 381 -17.48 -11.30 7.07
N TYR A 382 -18.57 -11.95 7.46
CA TYR A 382 -19.93 -11.51 7.11
C TYR A 382 -20.27 -10.16 7.73
N VAL A 383 -19.86 -9.88 8.97
CA VAL A 383 -20.06 -8.57 9.61
C VAL A 383 -19.28 -7.49 8.87
N ILE A 384 -17.98 -7.70 8.60
CA ILE A 384 -17.17 -6.74 7.85
C ILE A 384 -17.78 -6.49 6.47
N GLY A 385 -18.13 -7.55 5.74
CA GLY A 385 -18.73 -7.46 4.42
C GLY A 385 -20.07 -6.72 4.46
N ALA A 386 -20.99 -7.10 5.35
CA ALA A 386 -22.32 -6.49 5.45
C ALA A 386 -22.25 -5.00 5.84
N VAL A 387 -21.42 -4.64 6.83
CA VAL A 387 -21.22 -3.25 7.24
C VAL A 387 -20.59 -2.44 6.09
N SER A 388 -19.61 -3.00 5.39
CA SER A 388 -18.96 -2.32 4.26
C SER A 388 -19.91 -2.15 3.08
N VAL A 389 -20.77 -3.13 2.80
CA VAL A 389 -21.83 -3.03 1.77
C VAL A 389 -22.83 -1.95 2.16
N ALA A 390 -23.35 -1.96 3.38
CA ALA A 390 -24.29 -0.95 3.86
C ALA A 390 -23.69 0.46 3.81
N ALA A 391 -22.45 0.64 4.28
CA ALA A 391 -21.75 1.90 4.21
C ALA A 391 -21.54 2.37 2.75
N THR A 392 -21.20 1.46 1.84
CA THR A 392 -21.02 1.77 0.41
C THR A 392 -22.34 2.11 -0.28
N LEU A 393 -23.44 1.47 0.08
CA LEU A 393 -24.76 1.80 -0.44
C LEU A 393 -25.23 3.19 0.03
N LEU A 394 -25.05 3.51 1.32
CA LEU A 394 -25.34 4.83 1.86
C LEU A 394 -24.48 5.92 1.22
N TRP A 395 -23.19 5.64 1.05
CA TRP A 395 -22.28 6.52 0.33
C TRP A 395 -22.67 6.70 -1.14
N GLY A 396 -23.03 5.62 -1.84
CA GLY A 396 -23.52 5.66 -3.22
C GLY A 396 -24.81 6.48 -3.32
N ALA A 397 -25.77 6.29 -2.41
CA ALA A 397 -26.96 7.12 -2.34
C ALA A 397 -26.62 8.62 -2.16
N ALA A 398 -25.67 8.94 -1.27
CA ALA A 398 -25.20 10.32 -1.09
C ALA A 398 -24.53 10.90 -2.34
N LEU A 399 -23.85 10.06 -3.14
CA LEU A 399 -23.19 10.45 -4.39
C LEU A 399 -24.24 10.92 -5.43
N PHE A 400 -25.41 10.27 -5.47
CA PHE A 400 -26.49 10.57 -6.43
C PHE A 400 -27.62 11.45 -5.86
N TRP A 401 -27.59 11.78 -4.57
CA TRP A 401 -28.66 12.57 -3.91
C TRP A 401 -28.87 13.96 -4.52
N ARG A 402 -27.84 14.61 -5.01
CA ARG A 402 -27.89 15.92 -5.68
C ARG A 402 -26.96 15.91 -6.88
N PRO A 403 -27.31 16.59 -7.95
CA PRO A 403 -26.41 16.77 -9.10
C PRO A 403 -25.05 17.27 -8.61
N ILE A 404 -24.00 16.66 -9.11
CA ILE A 404 -22.62 17.09 -8.88
C ILE A 404 -22.17 17.73 -10.18
N ASP A 405 -21.93 19.05 -10.16
CA ASP A 405 -21.30 19.73 -11.28
C ASP A 405 -19.87 19.21 -11.43
N LEU A 406 -19.64 18.47 -12.51
CA LEU A 406 -18.30 17.96 -12.89
C LEU A 406 -17.51 19.01 -13.67
N ALA A 407 -18.15 20.10 -14.10
CA ALA A 407 -17.49 21.21 -14.73
C ALA A 407 -17.00 22.20 -13.64
N TYR A 408 -15.70 22.35 -13.52
CA TYR A 408 -15.13 23.51 -12.82
C TYR A 408 -15.35 24.72 -13.71
N SER A 409 -16.29 25.62 -13.36
CA SER A 409 -16.33 26.95 -13.96
C SER A 409 -15.07 27.71 -13.50
N ALA A 410 -14.12 27.86 -14.38
CA ALA A 410 -13.00 28.78 -14.19
C ALA A 410 -13.55 30.22 -14.37
N ASP A 411 -14.19 30.75 -13.31
CA ASP A 411 -14.48 32.17 -13.18
C ASP A 411 -13.42 32.81 -12.26
#